data_6cba25e8045871b8dcc85ab4775f8aac
#
_entry.id   6cba25e8045871b8dcc85ab4775f8aac
#
_cell.length_a   1.000
_cell.length_b   1.000
_cell.length_c   1.000
_cell.angle_alpha   90.00
_cell.angle_beta   90.00
_cell.angle_gamma   90.00
#
_symmetry.space_group_name_H-M   'P 1'
#
loop_
_entity.id
_entity.type
_entity.pdbx_description
1 polymer ?
#
loop_
_entity_poly.entity_id
_entity_poly.type
_entity_poly.pdbx_seq_one_letter_code
_entity_poly.pdbx_strand_id
1 'polypeptide(L)'
;MKNYNFNFSNSVFVLISISTLFILIYNIFHYSPILGYDAEAHFSYVDYLSRYLPKEIKLPSQDETREFFNPPIGYLFPSFVQLVCRNIIESSDLLSDCQPIYGKVTQIFQSILYVITLCINLFTLKLVTKSKNIFNVEYLILISLLAVNYRTISMIRGETYILFFLSLFLLVVLKADNRNYDLGLKQIIYTGVIIACIALSRQWGFLLFIPLIVLLFYKNTKLNYFKFWSKSASIGALLSSWFYVGLYQNYGSFTAFNMESRGFSLKNQNLSFYIPNFSQLELLFTKPIRPNLNNQFISILYSDLWGDYWGYFTFTSRFLNDGRNQLSIGHYLARVNLISIITSFIIVIFCYQAYKKYKSNFIIQYVNLAWIASLIGYLLFTISYPNSTGDTIKSTYIIQAFHLMVFLASIYFYDLKRMNKKIYNVILFTLVLIYIHNFQSYLSHFPISFYP
;
A
#
# COMPACT_ATOMS: atom_id res chain seq x y z
N MET A 1 -14.51 30.06 32.49
CA MET A 1 -14.87 28.87 31.68
C MET A 1 -14.32 29.09 30.25
N LYS A 2 -13.29 28.36 29.83
CA LYS A 2 -12.86 28.38 28.43
C LYS A 2 -13.98 27.76 27.62
N ASN A 3 -14.65 28.53 26.77
CA ASN A 3 -15.58 28.02 25.77
C ASN A 3 -14.79 27.04 24.89
N TYR A 4 -14.97 25.75 25.13
CA TYR A 4 -14.56 24.70 24.20
C TYR A 4 -15.45 24.83 22.96
N ASN A 5 -15.05 25.68 22.02
CA ASN A 5 -15.67 25.70 20.72
C ASN A 5 -15.46 24.29 20.11
N PHE A 6 -16.52 23.51 20.10
CA PHE A 6 -16.56 22.20 19.50
C PHE A 6 -16.18 22.33 18.01
N ASN A 7 -14.97 21.96 17.68
CA ASN A 7 -14.50 22.04 16.31
C ASN A 7 -14.79 20.73 15.59
N PHE A 8 -15.79 20.71 14.72
CA PHE A 8 -16.25 19.54 13.96
C PHE A 8 -15.07 18.74 13.37
N SER A 9 -14.09 19.40 12.78
CA SER A 9 -12.89 18.79 12.22
C SER A 9 -12.07 17.99 13.26
N ASN A 10 -11.94 18.50 14.50
CA ASN A 10 -11.21 17.79 15.55
C ASN A 10 -11.97 16.57 16.05
N SER A 11 -13.29 16.65 16.14
CA SER A 11 -14.13 15.52 16.53
C SER A 11 -14.09 14.41 15.50
N VAL A 12 -14.14 14.77 14.21
CA VAL A 12 -13.97 13.81 13.10
C VAL A 12 -12.59 13.16 13.18
N PHE A 13 -11.52 13.93 13.45
CA PHE A 13 -10.18 13.38 13.58
C PHE A 13 -10.11 12.31 14.68
N VAL A 14 -10.65 12.61 15.85
CA VAL A 14 -10.66 11.67 16.99
C VAL A 14 -11.49 10.43 16.66
N LEU A 15 -12.70 10.62 16.11
CA LEU A 15 -13.58 9.53 15.70
C LEU A 15 -12.91 8.58 14.72
N ILE A 16 -12.33 9.10 13.63
CA ILE A 16 -11.65 8.30 12.61
C ILE A 16 -10.41 7.62 13.18
N SER A 17 -9.65 8.29 14.08
CA SER A 17 -8.49 7.67 14.74
C SER A 17 -8.89 6.46 15.58
N ILE A 18 -9.90 6.61 16.43
CA ILE A 18 -10.43 5.53 17.29
C ILE A 18 -10.98 4.40 16.40
N SER A 19 -11.75 4.75 15.37
CA SER A 19 -12.33 3.79 14.45
C SER A 19 -11.25 3.01 13.69
N THR A 20 -10.19 3.68 13.21
CA THR A 20 -9.06 3.01 12.55
C THR A 20 -8.37 2.01 13.48
N LEU A 21 -8.11 2.41 14.73
CA LEU A 21 -7.53 1.50 15.73
C LEU A 21 -8.46 0.31 16.02
N PHE A 22 -9.76 0.57 16.16
CA PHE A 22 -10.76 -0.50 16.33
C PHE A 22 -10.74 -1.49 15.15
N ILE A 23 -10.72 -1.00 13.90
CA ILE A 23 -10.66 -1.86 12.70
C ILE A 23 -9.40 -2.73 12.72
N LEU A 24 -8.24 -2.15 13.01
CA LEU A 24 -6.98 -2.90 13.08
C LEU A 24 -7.04 -4.00 14.14
N ILE A 25 -7.51 -3.67 15.35
CA ILE A 25 -7.66 -4.63 16.44
C ILE A 25 -8.68 -5.71 16.07
N TYR A 26 -9.85 -5.32 15.54
CA TYR A 26 -10.87 -6.27 15.09
C TYR A 26 -10.29 -7.27 14.07
N ASN A 27 -9.58 -6.77 13.07
CA ASN A 27 -9.00 -7.62 12.02
C ASN A 27 -7.91 -8.56 12.56
N ILE A 28 -7.10 -8.13 13.54
CA ILE A 28 -6.15 -9.03 14.21
C ILE A 28 -6.87 -10.22 14.84
N PHE A 29 -8.02 -10.02 15.49
CA PHE A 29 -8.76 -11.11 16.13
C PHE A 29 -9.53 -11.99 15.15
N HIS A 30 -10.09 -11.42 14.08
CA HIS A 30 -11.02 -12.14 13.20
C HIS A 30 -10.39 -12.65 11.91
N TYR A 31 -9.33 -12.01 11.39
CA TYR A 31 -8.69 -12.47 10.16
C TYR A 31 -7.65 -13.55 10.45
N SER A 32 -7.84 -14.74 9.88
CA SER A 32 -6.84 -15.80 10.01
C SER A 32 -5.56 -15.42 9.25
N PRO A 33 -4.38 -15.50 9.88
CA PRO A 33 -3.12 -15.11 9.24
C PRO A 33 -2.75 -16.03 8.05
N ILE A 34 -3.27 -17.26 8.00
CA ILE A 34 -3.02 -18.22 6.90
C ILE A 34 -3.94 -18.01 5.68
N LEU A 35 -4.84 -17.01 5.74
CA LEU A 35 -5.69 -16.65 4.62
C LEU A 35 -5.05 -15.53 3.78
N GLY A 36 -5.49 -15.45 2.54
CA GLY A 36 -5.05 -14.44 1.59
C GLY A 36 -4.64 -15.05 0.26
N TYR A 37 -4.55 -14.21 -0.76
CA TYR A 37 -3.98 -14.68 -2.02
C TYR A 37 -2.48 -14.92 -1.83
N ASP A 38 -2.01 -16.06 -2.33
CA ASP A 38 -0.62 -16.51 -2.22
C ASP A 38 -0.13 -16.78 -0.79
N ALA A 39 -1.05 -16.86 0.21
CA ALA A 39 -0.70 -16.97 1.62
C ALA A 39 0.20 -18.17 1.92
N GLU A 40 -0.12 -19.35 1.39
CA GLU A 40 0.69 -20.56 1.55
C GLU A 40 2.14 -20.36 1.09
N ALA A 41 2.33 -19.69 -0.06
CA ALA A 41 3.66 -19.43 -0.58
C ALA A 41 4.43 -18.39 0.26
N HIS A 42 3.75 -17.39 0.83
CA HIS A 42 4.36 -16.47 1.79
C HIS A 42 4.77 -17.19 3.08
N PHE A 43 3.95 -18.14 3.56
CA PHE A 43 4.28 -18.96 4.73
C PHE A 43 5.47 -19.87 4.44
N SER A 44 5.53 -20.50 3.27
CA SER A 44 6.68 -21.31 2.86
C SER A 44 7.98 -20.52 2.84
N TYR A 45 7.91 -19.24 2.40
CA TYR A 45 9.07 -18.35 2.44
C TYR A 45 9.52 -18.07 3.88
N VAL A 46 8.59 -17.71 4.78
CA VAL A 46 8.87 -17.46 6.20
C VAL A 46 9.47 -18.68 6.85
N ASP A 47 8.88 -19.86 6.61
CA ASP A 47 9.33 -21.11 7.17
C ASP A 47 10.75 -21.46 6.70
N TYR A 48 11.02 -21.37 5.39
CA TYR A 48 12.36 -21.62 4.85
C TYR A 48 13.39 -20.68 5.48
N LEU A 49 13.15 -19.38 5.48
CA LEU A 49 14.09 -18.37 6.01
C LEU A 49 14.35 -18.62 7.51
N SER A 50 13.33 -18.99 8.28
CA SER A 50 13.45 -19.23 9.72
C SER A 50 14.36 -20.41 10.09
N ARG A 51 14.58 -21.38 9.17
CA ARG A 51 15.46 -22.54 9.39
C ARG A 51 16.94 -22.15 9.42
N TYR A 52 17.31 -21.08 8.70
CA TYR A 52 18.69 -20.64 8.58
C TYR A 52 19.05 -19.51 9.54
N LEU A 53 18.04 -18.74 10.00
CA LEU A 53 18.25 -17.70 11.01
C LEU A 53 18.66 -18.34 12.38
N PRO A 54 19.47 -17.65 13.19
CA PRO A 54 20.12 -16.35 12.94
C PRO A 54 21.46 -16.43 12.20
N LYS A 55 21.89 -17.64 11.79
CA LYS A 55 23.24 -17.85 11.23
C LYS A 55 23.44 -17.14 9.89
N GLU A 56 22.44 -17.23 9.01
CA GLU A 56 22.47 -16.62 7.69
C GLU A 56 21.07 -16.23 7.20
N ILE A 57 21.00 -15.24 6.31
CA ILE A 57 19.78 -14.90 5.55
C ILE A 57 19.82 -15.67 4.23
N LYS A 58 19.38 -16.93 4.26
CA LYS A 58 19.31 -17.78 3.07
C LYS A 58 17.93 -17.61 2.42
N LEU A 59 17.94 -17.22 1.16
CA LEU A 59 16.71 -16.99 0.40
C LEU A 59 16.21 -18.32 -0.19
N PRO A 60 14.88 -18.53 -0.27
CA PRO A 60 14.32 -19.69 -0.94
C PRO A 60 14.51 -19.59 -2.46
N SER A 61 14.59 -20.73 -3.11
CA SER A 61 14.52 -20.87 -4.57
C SER A 61 13.07 -21.07 -5.04
N GLN A 62 12.89 -21.23 -6.33
CA GLN A 62 11.60 -21.53 -6.94
C GLN A 62 11.02 -22.87 -6.46
N ASP A 63 11.87 -23.82 -6.06
CA ASP A 63 11.44 -25.14 -5.60
C ASP A 63 10.85 -25.09 -4.20
N GLU A 64 11.28 -24.15 -3.36
CA GLU A 64 10.77 -24.02 -1.99
C GLU A 64 9.51 -23.14 -1.92
N THR A 65 9.44 -22.09 -2.74
CA THR A 65 8.23 -21.24 -2.79
C THR A 65 8.11 -20.49 -4.10
N ARG A 66 6.89 -20.37 -4.60
CA ARG A 66 6.60 -19.51 -5.78
C ARG A 66 6.81 -18.02 -5.51
N GLU A 67 6.96 -17.58 -4.25
CA GLU A 67 7.23 -16.20 -3.86
C GLU A 67 8.74 -15.89 -3.70
N PHE A 68 9.63 -16.77 -4.19
CA PHE A 68 11.10 -16.68 -4.12
C PHE A 68 11.66 -15.32 -4.60
N PHE A 69 10.97 -14.68 -5.52
CA PHE A 69 11.36 -13.41 -6.13
C PHE A 69 11.09 -12.18 -5.26
N ASN A 70 10.36 -12.35 -4.16
CA ASN A 70 10.07 -11.24 -3.26
C ASN A 70 11.27 -10.87 -2.39
N PRO A 71 11.56 -9.57 -2.25
CA PRO A 71 12.61 -9.12 -1.35
C PRO A 71 12.31 -9.46 0.13
N PRO A 72 13.34 -9.72 0.95
CA PRO A 72 13.19 -10.42 2.23
C PRO A 72 12.67 -9.59 3.40
N ILE A 73 12.69 -8.24 3.38
CA ILE A 73 12.35 -7.43 4.56
C ILE A 73 10.97 -7.76 5.13
N GLY A 74 9.98 -7.99 4.26
CA GLY A 74 8.63 -8.35 4.68
C GLY A 74 8.54 -9.70 5.40
N TYR A 75 9.56 -10.55 5.24
CA TYR A 75 9.60 -11.91 5.80
C TYR A 75 10.57 -12.05 6.99
N LEU A 76 11.50 -11.11 7.20
CA LEU A 76 12.49 -11.21 8.28
C LEU A 76 11.84 -11.25 9.66
N PHE A 77 10.91 -10.35 9.94
CA PHE A 77 10.24 -10.32 11.24
C PHE A 77 9.42 -11.57 11.50
N PRO A 78 8.49 -12.01 10.62
CA PRO A 78 7.77 -13.25 10.84
C PRO A 78 8.67 -14.49 10.91
N SER A 79 9.77 -14.56 10.17
CA SER A 79 10.73 -15.67 10.26
C SER A 79 11.46 -15.69 11.60
N PHE A 80 11.78 -14.53 12.17
CA PHE A 80 12.35 -14.46 13.52
C PHE A 80 11.34 -14.95 14.57
N VAL A 81 10.07 -14.52 14.47
CA VAL A 81 9.02 -14.98 15.38
C VAL A 81 8.79 -16.49 15.26
N GLN A 82 8.84 -17.03 14.04
CA GLN A 82 8.76 -18.47 13.78
C GLN A 82 9.93 -19.21 14.45
N LEU A 83 11.17 -18.70 14.31
CA LEU A 83 12.34 -19.27 14.96
C LEU A 83 12.16 -19.35 16.49
N VAL A 84 11.70 -18.23 17.09
CA VAL A 84 11.45 -18.18 18.54
C VAL A 84 10.35 -19.18 18.94
N CYS A 85 9.27 -19.27 18.17
CA CYS A 85 8.18 -20.21 18.43
C CYS A 85 8.68 -21.66 18.41
N ARG A 86 9.47 -22.05 17.41
CA ARG A 86 10.06 -23.40 17.32
C ARG A 86 10.92 -23.76 18.53
N ASN A 87 11.75 -22.82 18.98
CA ASN A 87 12.63 -23.06 20.13
C ASN A 87 11.86 -23.21 21.46
N ILE A 88 10.63 -22.68 21.56
CA ILE A 88 9.81 -22.75 22.77
C ILE A 88 8.94 -24.02 22.78
N ILE A 89 8.38 -24.41 21.63
CA ILE A 89 7.35 -25.46 21.56
C ILE A 89 7.94 -26.88 21.48
N GLU A 90 9.22 -27.03 21.10
CA GLU A 90 9.91 -28.38 21.01
C GLU A 90 9.08 -29.47 20.32
N SER A 91 8.18 -29.12 19.39
CA SER A 91 7.26 -30.09 18.76
C SER A 91 7.85 -30.67 17.47
N SER A 92 7.52 -31.93 17.20
CA SER A 92 7.99 -32.66 16.00
C SER A 92 7.32 -32.15 14.71
N ASP A 93 6.11 -31.61 14.82
CA ASP A 93 5.34 -31.03 13.69
C ASP A 93 5.22 -29.52 13.85
N LEU A 94 6.34 -28.85 13.64
CA LEU A 94 6.55 -27.43 13.94
C LEU A 94 5.77 -26.48 13.03
N LEU A 95 5.36 -26.91 11.83
CA LEU A 95 4.71 -26.05 10.85
C LEU A 95 3.28 -25.72 11.25
N SER A 96 2.50 -26.69 11.65
CA SER A 96 1.08 -26.51 11.98
C SER A 96 0.87 -25.71 13.26
N ASP A 97 1.75 -25.88 14.25
CA ASP A 97 1.58 -25.29 15.57
C ASP A 97 2.03 -23.82 15.64
N CYS A 98 3.10 -23.48 14.90
CA CYS A 98 3.65 -22.12 14.92
C CYS A 98 3.02 -21.15 13.93
N GLN A 99 2.47 -21.61 12.80
CA GLN A 99 1.89 -20.73 11.77
C GLN A 99 0.83 -19.75 12.29
N PRO A 100 -0.18 -20.15 13.08
CA PRO A 100 -1.14 -19.22 13.62
C PRO A 100 -0.51 -18.21 14.58
N ILE A 101 0.48 -18.62 15.38
CA ILE A 101 1.13 -17.79 16.39
C ILE A 101 1.95 -16.70 15.75
N TYR A 102 2.92 -17.04 14.89
CA TYR A 102 3.76 -16.03 14.26
C TYR A 102 2.98 -15.15 13.28
N GLY A 103 1.94 -15.70 12.66
CA GLY A 103 1.04 -14.94 11.82
C GLY A 103 0.33 -13.84 12.60
N LYS A 104 -0.22 -14.15 13.78
CA LYS A 104 -0.88 -13.14 14.67
C LYS A 104 0.11 -12.08 15.17
N VAL A 105 1.29 -12.47 15.61
CA VAL A 105 2.34 -11.55 16.04
C VAL A 105 2.75 -10.63 14.88
N THR A 106 2.84 -11.17 13.66
CA THR A 106 3.14 -10.37 12.46
C THR A 106 2.03 -9.36 12.16
N GLN A 107 0.75 -9.75 12.27
CA GLN A 107 -0.39 -8.84 12.09
C GLN A 107 -0.35 -7.68 13.09
N ILE A 108 -0.03 -7.95 14.35
CA ILE A 108 0.14 -6.92 15.39
C ILE A 108 1.29 -5.97 14.99
N PHE A 109 2.44 -6.52 14.62
CA PHE A 109 3.60 -5.71 14.22
C PHE A 109 3.31 -4.84 13.00
N GLN A 110 2.69 -5.39 11.95
CA GLN A 110 2.31 -4.64 10.75
C GLN A 110 1.29 -3.54 11.07
N SER A 111 0.35 -3.78 11.99
CA SER A 111 -0.60 -2.77 12.46
C SER A 111 0.10 -1.62 13.19
N ILE A 112 1.10 -1.93 14.02
CA ILE A 112 1.94 -0.91 14.68
C ILE A 112 2.72 -0.11 13.64
N LEU A 113 3.36 -0.77 12.67
CA LEU A 113 4.07 -0.09 11.58
C LEU A 113 3.15 0.85 10.79
N TYR A 114 1.90 0.43 10.54
CA TYR A 114 0.94 1.26 9.86
C TYR A 114 0.56 2.50 10.66
N VAL A 115 0.30 2.37 11.96
CA VAL A 115 0.02 3.52 12.85
C VAL A 115 1.21 4.48 12.85
N ILE A 116 2.44 3.97 12.95
CA ILE A 116 3.65 4.81 12.88
C ILE A 116 3.74 5.49 11.51
N THR A 117 3.44 4.80 10.42
CA THR A 117 3.37 5.37 9.06
C THR A 117 2.40 6.55 8.98
N LEU A 118 1.19 6.40 9.54
CA LEU A 118 0.22 7.49 9.61
C LEU A 118 0.77 8.69 10.39
N CYS A 119 1.40 8.45 11.55
CA CYS A 119 2.00 9.51 12.37
C CYS A 119 3.12 10.26 11.63
N ILE A 120 4.00 9.53 10.90
CA ILE A 120 5.08 10.16 10.12
C ILE A 120 4.51 11.00 8.98
N ASN A 121 3.49 10.51 8.27
CA ASN A 121 2.85 11.24 7.20
C ASN A 121 2.11 12.49 7.71
N LEU A 122 1.40 12.40 8.84
CA LEU A 122 0.79 13.55 9.50
C LEU A 122 1.84 14.61 9.89
N PHE A 123 2.98 14.16 10.43
CA PHE A 123 4.09 15.05 10.75
C PHE A 123 4.70 15.70 9.50
N THR A 124 4.90 14.92 8.43
CA THR A 124 5.43 15.43 7.16
C THR A 124 4.47 16.46 6.53
N LEU A 125 3.16 16.16 6.54
CA LEU A 125 2.12 17.10 6.06
C LEU A 125 2.09 18.39 6.87
N LYS A 126 2.25 18.31 8.21
CA LYS A 126 2.38 19.50 9.05
C LYS A 126 3.53 20.39 8.59
N LEU A 127 4.67 19.81 8.25
CA LEU A 127 5.84 20.55 7.75
C LEU A 127 5.57 21.15 6.36
N VAL A 128 4.97 20.38 5.45
CA VAL A 128 4.65 20.83 4.07
C VAL A 128 3.62 21.97 4.08
N THR A 129 2.55 21.82 4.85
CA THR A 129 1.45 22.82 4.92
C THR A 129 1.76 23.98 5.88
N LYS A 130 2.89 23.94 6.59
CA LYS A 130 3.26 24.88 7.65
C LYS A 130 2.14 25.05 8.68
N SER A 131 1.43 23.98 8.98
CA SER A 131 0.34 23.97 9.94
C SER A 131 0.87 24.05 11.37
N LYS A 132 0.16 24.76 12.27
CA LYS A 132 0.46 24.74 13.71
C LYS A 132 0.09 23.38 14.34
N ASN A 133 -0.97 22.75 13.86
CA ASN A 133 -1.47 21.47 14.37
C ASN A 133 -0.98 20.28 13.54
N ILE A 134 -0.70 19.19 14.24
CA ILE A 134 -0.41 17.89 13.60
C ILE A 134 -1.69 17.17 13.15
N PHE A 135 -2.85 17.54 13.72
CA PHE A 135 -4.14 16.92 13.45
C PHE A 135 -4.66 17.32 12.06
N ASN A 136 -4.22 16.60 11.04
CA ASN A 136 -4.68 16.76 9.67
C ASN A 136 -5.79 15.73 9.42
N VAL A 137 -7.05 16.14 9.68
CA VAL A 137 -8.23 15.30 9.47
C VAL A 137 -8.41 14.97 8.00
N GLU A 138 -7.97 15.85 7.12
CA GLU A 138 -8.06 15.75 5.68
C GLU A 138 -7.29 14.52 5.15
N TYR A 139 -6.08 14.31 5.69
CA TYR A 139 -5.29 13.11 5.37
C TYR A 139 -5.90 11.86 6.00
N LEU A 140 -6.26 11.94 7.29
CA LEU A 140 -6.72 10.79 8.03
C LEU A 140 -8.01 10.21 7.45
N ILE A 141 -8.99 11.05 7.10
CA ILE A 141 -10.25 10.57 6.50
C ILE A 141 -10.02 9.96 5.12
N LEU A 142 -9.21 10.59 4.25
CA LEU A 142 -8.96 10.07 2.91
C LEU A 142 -8.20 8.74 2.93
N ILE A 143 -7.19 8.59 3.81
CA ILE A 143 -6.41 7.35 3.90
C ILE A 143 -7.22 6.22 4.54
N SER A 144 -8.08 6.53 5.51
CA SER A 144 -8.92 5.53 6.19
C SER A 144 -10.08 5.02 5.32
N LEU A 145 -10.43 5.73 4.25
CA LEU A 145 -11.42 5.27 3.27
C LEU A 145 -10.88 4.16 2.35
N LEU A 146 -9.56 3.99 2.22
CA LEU A 146 -8.97 2.97 1.35
C LEU A 146 -9.06 1.57 1.99
N ALA A 147 -10.02 0.76 1.57
CA ALA A 147 -10.23 -0.61 2.09
C ALA A 147 -9.00 -1.50 1.91
N VAL A 148 -8.23 -1.30 0.84
CA VAL A 148 -6.99 -2.02 0.57
C VAL A 148 -5.97 -1.94 1.71
N ASN A 149 -5.95 -0.86 2.50
CA ASN A 149 -5.04 -0.71 3.63
C ASN A 149 -5.25 -1.80 4.66
N TYR A 150 -6.49 -1.96 5.11
CA TYR A 150 -6.84 -2.90 6.19
C TYR A 150 -6.58 -4.34 5.79
N ARG A 151 -6.89 -4.69 4.54
CA ARG A 151 -6.60 -6.01 3.98
C ARG A 151 -5.09 -6.26 3.89
N THR A 152 -4.33 -5.32 3.34
CA THR A 152 -2.88 -5.45 3.17
C THR A 152 -2.16 -5.63 4.50
N ILE A 153 -2.56 -4.88 5.53
CA ILE A 153 -1.96 -4.93 6.86
C ILE A 153 -2.25 -6.27 7.56
N SER A 154 -3.41 -6.87 7.28
CA SER A 154 -3.81 -8.13 7.88
C SER A 154 -3.12 -9.36 7.27
N MET A 155 -2.56 -9.24 6.08
CA MET A 155 -1.82 -10.31 5.38
C MET A 155 -0.32 -10.19 5.62
N ILE A 156 0.42 -11.30 5.63
CA ILE A 156 1.90 -11.28 5.72
C ILE A 156 2.46 -10.86 4.37
N ARG A 157 2.97 -9.63 4.29
CA ARG A 157 3.39 -9.03 3.03
C ARG A 157 4.43 -7.92 3.19
N GLY A 158 5.21 -7.70 2.12
CA GLY A 158 6.20 -6.62 2.05
C GLY A 158 5.61 -5.22 1.89
N GLU A 159 4.34 -5.09 1.47
CA GLU A 159 3.69 -3.82 1.17
C GLU A 159 3.52 -2.92 2.40
N THR A 160 3.29 -3.46 3.57
CA THR A 160 3.23 -2.67 4.81
C THR A 160 4.58 -2.02 5.11
N TYR A 161 5.67 -2.72 4.82
CA TYR A 161 7.04 -2.22 5.05
C TYR A 161 7.41 -1.14 4.03
N ILE A 162 7.03 -1.30 2.76
CA ILE A 162 7.28 -0.24 1.76
C ILE A 162 6.55 1.05 2.13
N LEU A 163 5.33 0.99 2.67
CA LEU A 163 4.59 2.17 3.14
C LEU A 163 5.32 2.89 4.28
N PHE A 164 5.85 2.12 5.24
CA PHE A 164 6.61 2.66 6.35
C PHE A 164 7.89 3.36 5.86
N PHE A 165 8.69 2.69 5.04
CA PHE A 165 9.94 3.28 4.52
C PHE A 165 9.69 4.43 3.54
N LEU A 166 8.59 4.39 2.76
CA LEU A 166 8.17 5.51 1.94
C LEU A 166 7.84 6.74 2.80
N SER A 167 7.15 6.58 3.93
CA SER A 167 6.83 7.70 4.82
C SER A 167 8.09 8.37 5.38
N LEU A 168 9.09 7.58 5.77
CA LEU A 168 10.42 8.07 6.18
C LEU A 168 11.13 8.76 5.01
N PHE A 169 11.02 8.20 3.80
CA PHE A 169 11.63 8.74 2.60
C PHE A 169 11.04 10.10 2.23
N LEU A 170 9.72 10.27 2.30
CA LEU A 170 9.07 11.59 2.08
C LEU A 170 9.58 12.64 3.06
N LEU A 171 9.78 12.26 4.33
CA LEU A 171 10.35 13.17 5.32
C LEU A 171 11.80 13.54 4.99
N VAL A 172 12.60 12.59 4.49
CA VAL A 172 13.98 12.84 4.03
C VAL A 172 13.98 13.76 2.81
N VAL A 173 13.16 13.49 1.80
CA VAL A 173 13.00 14.32 0.60
C VAL A 173 12.71 15.76 0.98
N LEU A 174 11.77 15.99 1.89
CA LEU A 174 11.41 17.32 2.38
C LEU A 174 12.58 18.00 3.12
N LYS A 175 13.26 17.28 4.01
CA LYS A 175 14.39 17.81 4.77
C LYS A 175 15.60 18.14 3.87
N ALA A 176 15.84 17.29 2.87
CA ALA A 176 16.93 17.49 1.93
C ALA A 176 16.70 18.72 1.06
N ASP A 177 15.47 18.89 0.55
CA ASP A 177 15.09 20.07 -0.23
C ASP A 177 15.20 21.37 0.57
N ASN A 178 14.70 21.37 1.81
CA ASN A 178 14.77 22.54 2.70
C ASN A 178 16.20 22.98 3.03
N ARG A 179 17.20 22.09 2.89
CA ARG A 179 18.64 22.36 3.10
C ARG A 179 19.42 22.45 1.79
N ASN A 180 18.75 22.60 0.65
CA ASN A 180 19.38 22.65 -0.68
C ASN A 180 20.36 21.49 -0.93
N TYR A 181 20.08 20.30 -0.34
CA TYR A 181 20.88 19.07 -0.44
C TYR A 181 22.31 19.18 0.16
N ASP A 182 22.57 20.21 0.95
CA ASP A 182 23.81 20.32 1.75
C ASP A 182 23.61 19.61 3.08
N LEU A 183 23.91 18.31 3.06
CA LEU A 183 23.71 17.40 4.17
C LEU A 183 24.97 16.58 4.44
N GLY A 184 25.26 16.38 5.73
CA GLY A 184 26.44 15.62 6.18
C GLY A 184 26.35 14.11 5.88
N LEU A 185 27.48 13.41 6.04
CA LEU A 185 27.61 11.97 5.75
C LEU A 185 26.54 11.11 6.48
N LYS A 186 26.22 11.44 7.74
CA LYS A 186 25.23 10.72 8.53
C LYS A 186 23.87 10.69 7.83
N GLN A 187 23.43 11.83 7.27
CA GLN A 187 22.14 11.92 6.56
C GLN A 187 22.18 11.15 5.23
N ILE A 188 23.32 11.18 4.53
CA ILE A 188 23.53 10.41 3.29
C ILE A 188 23.40 8.90 3.58
N ILE A 189 24.09 8.41 4.63
CA ILE A 189 24.01 6.99 5.04
C ILE A 189 22.57 6.62 5.43
N TYR A 190 21.92 7.42 6.28
CA TYR A 190 20.54 7.18 6.69
C TYR A 190 19.59 7.11 5.49
N THR A 191 19.75 8.03 4.52
CA THR A 191 18.95 8.02 3.29
C THR A 191 19.24 6.77 2.45
N GLY A 192 20.50 6.36 2.34
CA GLY A 192 20.90 5.15 1.64
C GLY A 192 20.30 3.88 2.26
N VAL A 193 20.27 3.80 3.59
CA VAL A 193 19.60 2.70 4.30
C VAL A 193 18.08 2.67 3.99
N ILE A 194 17.40 3.83 4.01
CA ILE A 194 15.97 3.88 3.65
C ILE A 194 15.75 3.42 2.20
N ILE A 195 16.60 3.84 1.25
CA ILE A 195 16.54 3.40 -0.15
C ILE A 195 16.69 1.87 -0.23
N ALA A 196 17.66 1.30 0.47
CA ALA A 196 17.84 -0.15 0.53
C ALA A 196 16.61 -0.86 1.12
N CYS A 197 16.06 -0.33 2.21
CA CYS A 197 14.88 -0.89 2.83
C CYS A 197 13.64 -0.84 1.91
N ILE A 198 13.45 0.24 1.14
CA ILE A 198 12.39 0.31 0.13
C ILE A 198 12.60 -0.78 -0.92
N ALA A 199 13.81 -0.88 -1.49
CA ALA A 199 14.15 -1.88 -2.50
C ALA A 199 13.97 -3.31 -1.98
N LEU A 200 14.40 -3.58 -0.75
CA LEU A 200 14.30 -4.90 -0.11
C LEU A 200 12.92 -5.20 0.51
N SER A 201 11.98 -4.25 0.48
CA SER A 201 10.58 -4.50 0.87
C SER A 201 9.75 -5.07 -0.28
N ARG A 202 9.86 -4.46 -1.45
CA ARG A 202 9.18 -4.90 -2.69
C ARG A 202 9.91 -4.39 -3.92
N GLN A 203 9.92 -5.16 -5.01
CA GLN A 203 10.50 -4.73 -6.30
C GLN A 203 9.86 -3.46 -6.84
N TRP A 204 8.56 -3.24 -6.57
CA TRP A 204 7.84 -1.99 -6.91
C TRP A 204 8.44 -0.74 -6.29
N GLY A 205 9.28 -0.88 -5.26
CA GLY A 205 10.02 0.21 -4.63
C GLY A 205 10.91 0.99 -5.59
N PHE A 206 11.42 0.35 -6.65
CA PHE A 206 12.23 1.05 -7.67
C PHE A 206 11.48 2.15 -8.39
N LEU A 207 10.16 2.02 -8.55
CA LEU A 207 9.33 3.04 -9.19
C LEU A 207 9.33 4.37 -8.43
N LEU A 208 9.60 4.34 -7.13
CA LEU A 208 9.72 5.54 -6.28
C LEU A 208 11.00 6.34 -6.52
N PHE A 209 12.01 5.77 -7.19
CA PHE A 209 13.27 6.44 -7.48
C PHE A 209 13.30 7.14 -8.84
N ILE A 210 12.42 6.74 -9.77
CA ILE A 210 12.29 7.37 -11.10
C ILE A 210 12.10 8.88 -11.01
N PRO A 211 11.23 9.42 -10.14
CA PRO A 211 11.05 10.86 -10.00
C PRO A 211 12.31 11.63 -9.63
N LEU A 212 13.22 11.02 -8.84
CA LEU A 212 14.47 11.69 -8.47
C LEU A 212 15.37 11.94 -9.68
N ILE A 213 15.38 11.00 -10.63
CA ILE A 213 16.13 11.12 -11.88
C ILE A 213 15.50 12.21 -12.76
N VAL A 214 14.16 12.20 -12.92
CA VAL A 214 13.44 13.19 -13.70
C VAL A 214 13.65 14.60 -13.13
N LEU A 215 13.56 14.76 -11.80
CA LEU A 215 13.66 16.04 -11.14
C LEU A 215 15.09 16.63 -11.15
N LEU A 216 16.12 15.81 -11.42
CA LEU A 216 17.50 16.29 -11.61
C LEU A 216 17.58 17.36 -12.73
N PHE A 217 16.76 17.19 -13.78
CA PHE A 217 16.77 18.12 -14.91
C PHE A 217 16.11 19.47 -14.61
N TYR A 218 15.29 19.55 -13.56
CA TYR A 218 14.53 20.75 -13.18
C TYR A 218 15.09 21.53 -12.00
N LYS A 219 16.11 21.00 -11.28
CA LYS A 219 16.66 21.65 -10.10
C LYS A 219 17.74 22.69 -10.44
N ASN A 220 17.66 23.86 -9.80
CA ASN A 220 18.68 24.90 -9.91
C ASN A 220 20.01 24.49 -9.21
N THR A 221 19.93 23.72 -8.11
CA THR A 221 21.08 23.24 -7.33
C THR A 221 21.50 21.82 -7.80
N LYS A 222 21.66 21.65 -9.12
CA LYS A 222 21.90 20.33 -9.74
C LYS A 222 23.08 19.56 -9.14
N LEU A 223 24.18 20.21 -8.85
CA LEU A 223 25.38 19.53 -8.34
C LEU A 223 25.18 18.96 -6.93
N ASN A 224 24.64 19.75 -5.98
CA ASN A 224 24.38 19.28 -4.62
C ASN A 224 23.31 18.21 -4.61
N TYR A 225 22.25 18.40 -5.39
CA TYR A 225 21.21 17.41 -5.60
C TYR A 225 21.80 16.08 -6.09
N PHE A 226 22.59 16.13 -7.19
CA PHE A 226 23.21 14.94 -7.75
C PHE A 226 24.16 14.27 -6.75
N LYS A 227 25.05 15.05 -6.08
CA LYS A 227 25.98 14.50 -5.08
C LYS A 227 25.27 13.81 -3.92
N PHE A 228 24.18 14.40 -3.42
CA PHE A 228 23.40 13.83 -2.32
C PHE A 228 22.74 12.52 -2.74
N TRP A 229 21.96 12.55 -3.82
CA TRP A 229 21.19 11.39 -4.26
C TRP A 229 22.07 10.27 -4.83
N SER A 230 23.14 10.58 -5.57
CA SER A 230 24.05 9.55 -6.08
C SER A 230 24.75 8.81 -4.95
N LYS A 231 25.28 9.53 -3.94
CA LYS A 231 25.92 8.89 -2.80
C LYS A 231 24.92 8.04 -1.99
N SER A 232 23.72 8.56 -1.73
CA SER A 232 22.68 7.81 -1.02
C SER A 232 22.22 6.59 -1.82
N ALA A 233 22.01 6.73 -3.13
CA ALA A 233 21.65 5.62 -4.01
C ALA A 233 22.74 4.55 -4.11
N SER A 234 24.02 4.95 -4.14
CA SER A 234 25.14 3.99 -4.13
C SER A 234 25.16 3.16 -2.84
N ILE A 235 24.93 3.78 -1.68
CA ILE A 235 24.80 3.06 -0.41
C ILE A 235 23.57 2.13 -0.45
N GLY A 236 22.42 2.63 -0.93
CA GLY A 236 21.22 1.84 -1.08
C GLY A 236 21.41 0.63 -1.99
N ALA A 237 22.04 0.85 -3.14
CA ALA A 237 22.38 -0.21 -4.10
C ALA A 237 23.32 -1.25 -3.47
N LEU A 238 24.38 -0.80 -2.80
CA LEU A 238 25.34 -1.71 -2.12
C LEU A 238 24.62 -2.61 -1.10
N LEU A 239 23.77 -2.02 -0.27
CA LEU A 239 23.05 -2.76 0.78
C LEU A 239 21.96 -3.69 0.26
N SER A 240 21.41 -3.44 -0.94
CA SER A 240 20.35 -4.27 -1.53
C SER A 240 20.85 -5.18 -2.67
N SER A 241 22.05 -4.97 -3.20
CA SER A 241 22.56 -5.66 -4.39
C SER A 241 22.65 -7.17 -4.23
N TRP A 242 22.97 -7.68 -3.05
CA TRP A 242 23.07 -9.12 -2.79
C TRP A 242 21.81 -9.89 -3.17
N PHE A 243 20.64 -9.31 -2.91
CA PHE A 243 19.38 -9.92 -3.30
C PHE A 243 19.18 -9.91 -4.83
N TYR A 244 19.33 -8.74 -5.46
CA TYR A 244 19.07 -8.57 -6.89
C TYR A 244 20.12 -9.23 -7.77
N VAL A 245 21.39 -9.22 -7.35
CA VAL A 245 22.48 -9.97 -8.01
C VAL A 245 22.21 -11.47 -7.91
N GLY A 246 21.75 -11.95 -6.74
CA GLY A 246 21.34 -13.35 -6.56
C GLY A 246 20.20 -13.76 -7.50
N LEU A 247 19.16 -12.90 -7.67
CA LEU A 247 18.10 -13.15 -8.65
C LEU A 247 18.65 -13.21 -10.08
N TYR A 248 19.54 -12.28 -10.44
CA TYR A 248 20.14 -12.29 -11.77
C TYR A 248 21.00 -13.54 -12.04
N GLN A 249 21.82 -13.95 -11.07
CA GLN A 249 22.66 -15.14 -11.19
C GLN A 249 21.83 -16.42 -11.32
N ASN A 250 20.74 -16.54 -10.58
CA ASN A 250 19.92 -17.76 -10.56
C ASN A 250 18.87 -17.80 -11.69
N TYR A 251 18.33 -16.64 -12.10
CA TYR A 251 17.17 -16.58 -12.99
C TYR A 251 17.38 -15.68 -14.21
N GLY A 252 18.57 -15.09 -14.40
CA GLY A 252 18.87 -14.22 -15.54
C GLY A 252 18.17 -12.86 -15.54
N SER A 253 17.50 -12.51 -14.43
CA SER A 253 16.75 -11.24 -14.31
C SER A 253 16.89 -10.64 -12.91
N PHE A 254 17.12 -9.33 -12.84
CA PHE A 254 17.12 -8.58 -11.56
C PHE A 254 15.72 -8.46 -10.94
N THR A 255 14.67 -8.63 -11.75
CA THR A 255 13.26 -8.57 -11.33
C THR A 255 12.55 -9.84 -11.76
N ALA A 256 13.12 -11.00 -11.36
CA ALA A 256 12.50 -12.30 -11.59
C ALA A 256 11.08 -12.34 -11.03
N PHE A 257 10.23 -13.12 -11.66
CA PHE A 257 8.84 -13.33 -11.25
C PHE A 257 8.48 -14.82 -11.43
N ASN A 258 7.40 -15.28 -10.81
CA ASN A 258 6.94 -16.68 -10.90
C ASN A 258 6.20 -17.01 -12.21
N MET A 259 6.20 -16.11 -13.16
CA MET A 259 5.66 -16.28 -14.51
C MET A 259 6.69 -15.85 -15.54
N GLU A 260 6.66 -16.44 -16.72
CA GLU A 260 7.50 -16.00 -17.83
C GLU A 260 6.99 -14.67 -18.41
N SER A 261 7.92 -13.74 -18.60
CA SER A 261 7.62 -12.47 -19.25
C SER A 261 7.49 -12.68 -20.77
N ARG A 262 6.42 -12.14 -21.36
CA ARG A 262 6.27 -12.05 -22.83
C ARG A 262 6.96 -10.80 -23.42
N GLY A 263 7.66 -10.04 -22.58
CA GLY A 263 8.16 -8.72 -22.95
C GLY A 263 7.03 -7.70 -23.10
N PHE A 264 7.40 -6.43 -23.31
CA PHE A 264 6.41 -5.37 -23.49
C PHE A 264 5.83 -5.37 -24.90
N SER A 265 4.55 -5.65 -25.03
CA SER A 265 3.77 -5.43 -26.25
C SER A 265 2.30 -5.17 -25.87
N LEU A 266 1.70 -4.12 -26.40
CA LEU A 266 0.27 -3.85 -26.18
C LEU A 266 -0.62 -4.98 -26.72
N LYS A 267 -0.14 -5.80 -27.64
CA LYS A 267 -0.85 -6.98 -28.17
C LYS A 267 -0.90 -8.14 -27.18
N ASN A 268 -0.13 -8.10 -26.08
CA ASN A 268 -0.16 -9.14 -25.06
C ASN A 268 -1.49 -9.17 -24.30
N GLN A 269 -2.24 -8.07 -24.34
CA GLN A 269 -3.52 -7.94 -23.65
C GLN A 269 -4.64 -7.65 -24.67
N ASN A 270 -5.85 -8.12 -24.37
CA ASN A 270 -7.04 -7.83 -25.15
C ASN A 270 -7.47 -6.37 -24.99
N LEU A 271 -8.25 -5.84 -25.93
CA LEU A 271 -8.76 -4.46 -25.85
C LEU A 271 -9.56 -4.21 -24.56
N SER A 272 -10.32 -5.19 -24.08
CA SER A 272 -11.08 -5.12 -22.85
C SER A 272 -10.23 -4.92 -21.58
N PHE A 273 -8.95 -5.28 -21.63
CA PHE A 273 -8.00 -4.99 -20.56
C PHE A 273 -7.79 -3.48 -20.38
N TYR A 274 -7.68 -2.76 -21.50
CA TYR A 274 -7.41 -1.31 -21.51
C TYR A 274 -8.70 -0.49 -21.36
N ILE A 275 -9.75 -0.90 -22.05
CA ILE A 275 -11.02 -0.17 -22.13
C ILE A 275 -12.17 -1.15 -21.84
N PRO A 276 -12.73 -1.12 -20.62
CA PRO A 276 -13.88 -1.96 -20.30
C PRO A 276 -15.09 -1.56 -21.17
N ASN A 277 -15.84 -2.55 -21.65
CA ASN A 277 -17.09 -2.30 -22.34
C ASN A 277 -18.25 -2.02 -21.35
N PHE A 278 -19.40 -1.57 -21.83
CA PHE A 278 -20.52 -1.17 -20.97
C PHE A 278 -21.04 -2.32 -20.08
N SER A 279 -21.16 -3.53 -20.61
CA SER A 279 -21.63 -4.69 -19.82
C SER A 279 -20.65 -5.05 -18.70
N GLN A 280 -19.38 -4.81 -18.92
CA GLN A 280 -18.32 -5.03 -17.92
C GLN A 280 -18.28 -3.90 -16.89
N LEU A 281 -18.56 -2.65 -17.29
CA LEU A 281 -18.73 -1.54 -16.34
C LEU A 281 -19.95 -1.75 -15.44
N GLU A 282 -21.04 -2.34 -15.97
CA GLU A 282 -22.19 -2.72 -15.18
C GLU A 282 -21.80 -3.72 -14.07
N LEU A 283 -20.97 -4.72 -14.40
CA LEU A 283 -20.49 -5.69 -13.40
C LEU A 283 -19.70 -5.05 -12.26
N LEU A 284 -19.00 -3.95 -12.52
CA LEU A 284 -18.28 -3.20 -11.50
C LEU A 284 -19.22 -2.69 -10.38
N PHE A 285 -20.47 -2.40 -10.72
CA PHE A 285 -21.48 -1.84 -9.82
C PHE A 285 -22.61 -2.81 -9.49
N THR A 286 -22.54 -4.06 -9.95
CA THR A 286 -23.54 -5.10 -9.65
C THR A 286 -22.91 -6.35 -9.07
N LYS A 287 -21.76 -6.80 -9.59
CA LYS A 287 -21.07 -8.02 -9.18
C LYS A 287 -19.53 -7.84 -9.18
N PRO A 288 -18.99 -6.93 -8.36
CA PRO A 288 -17.57 -6.56 -8.39
C PRO A 288 -16.65 -7.55 -7.68
N ILE A 289 -16.90 -8.82 -7.88
CA ILE A 289 -16.15 -9.92 -7.27
C ILE A 289 -15.70 -10.92 -8.32
N ARG A 290 -14.59 -11.62 -8.06
CA ARG A 290 -14.10 -12.68 -8.94
C ARG A 290 -15.16 -13.76 -9.13
N PRO A 291 -15.38 -14.28 -10.37
CA PRO A 291 -14.60 -14.05 -11.59
C PRO A 291 -15.15 -12.99 -12.55
N ASN A 292 -16.04 -12.11 -12.13
CA ASN A 292 -16.91 -11.34 -13.04
C ASN A 292 -16.20 -10.25 -13.87
N LEU A 293 -15.06 -9.72 -13.44
CA LEU A 293 -14.36 -8.60 -14.13
C LEU A 293 -13.17 -9.07 -14.98
N ASN A 294 -13.29 -10.18 -15.66
CA ASN A 294 -12.22 -10.86 -16.41
C ASN A 294 -11.14 -9.95 -17.00
N ASN A 295 -9.93 -10.00 -16.43
CA ASN A 295 -8.71 -9.35 -16.91
C ASN A 295 -8.87 -7.87 -17.35
N GLN A 296 -9.65 -7.08 -16.60
CA GLN A 296 -9.84 -5.65 -16.85
C GLN A 296 -9.03 -4.83 -15.85
N PHE A 297 -7.98 -4.16 -16.32
CA PHE A 297 -7.03 -3.50 -15.45
C PHE A 297 -7.69 -2.48 -14.50
N ILE A 298 -8.43 -1.52 -15.04
CA ILE A 298 -9.05 -0.44 -14.23
C ILE A 298 -10.16 -1.00 -13.34
N SER A 299 -11.02 -1.87 -13.86
CA SER A 299 -12.17 -2.38 -13.12
C SER A 299 -11.76 -3.27 -11.94
N ILE A 300 -10.81 -4.18 -12.15
CA ILE A 300 -10.27 -5.02 -11.08
C ILE A 300 -9.54 -4.17 -10.05
N LEU A 301 -8.66 -3.26 -10.51
CA LEU A 301 -7.90 -2.39 -9.63
C LEU A 301 -8.81 -1.52 -8.75
N TYR A 302 -9.87 -0.96 -9.34
CA TYR A 302 -10.86 -0.15 -8.64
C TYR A 302 -11.64 -0.96 -7.61
N SER A 303 -12.18 -2.12 -8.00
CA SER A 303 -12.92 -3.00 -7.10
C SER A 303 -12.07 -3.54 -5.97
N ASP A 304 -10.78 -3.78 -6.24
CA ASP A 304 -9.84 -4.25 -5.24
C ASP A 304 -9.34 -3.11 -4.34
N LEU A 305 -9.35 -1.87 -4.79
CA LEU A 305 -9.00 -0.70 -3.99
C LEU A 305 -10.03 -0.39 -2.91
N TRP A 306 -11.32 -0.35 -3.29
CA TRP A 306 -12.41 0.08 -2.43
C TRP A 306 -13.15 -1.06 -1.73
N GLY A 307 -13.15 -2.26 -2.35
CA GLY A 307 -13.82 -3.46 -1.87
C GLY A 307 -12.86 -4.62 -1.62
N ASP A 308 -13.29 -5.81 -2.01
CA ASP A 308 -12.55 -7.07 -1.89
C ASP A 308 -12.78 -7.96 -3.12
N TYR A 309 -12.28 -7.49 -4.29
CA TYR A 309 -12.50 -8.20 -5.56
C TYR A 309 -12.08 -9.68 -5.50
N TRP A 310 -10.98 -9.98 -4.80
CA TRP A 310 -10.41 -11.31 -4.72
C TRP A 310 -11.12 -12.23 -3.72
N GLY A 311 -11.92 -11.68 -2.80
CA GLY A 311 -12.73 -12.42 -1.84
C GLY A 311 -11.91 -13.16 -0.78
N TYR A 312 -10.88 -12.51 -0.25
CA TYR A 312 -10.03 -13.08 0.79
C TYR A 312 -10.07 -12.32 2.11
N PHE A 313 -10.87 -11.29 2.22
CA PHE A 313 -10.88 -10.42 3.39
C PHE A 313 -12.27 -10.18 3.96
N THR A 314 -13.12 -9.43 3.27
CA THR A 314 -14.49 -9.14 3.72
C THR A 314 -15.31 -10.42 3.79
N PHE A 315 -15.07 -11.32 2.87
CA PHE A 315 -15.65 -12.65 2.90
C PHE A 315 -14.65 -13.70 2.40
N THR A 316 -14.71 -14.88 2.98
CA THR A 316 -13.90 -16.04 2.55
C THR A 316 -14.79 -17.14 2.03
N SER A 317 -15.71 -16.79 1.17
CA SER A 317 -16.72 -17.71 0.63
C SER A 317 -16.15 -18.95 -0.06
N ARG A 318 -14.89 -18.90 -0.52
CA ARG A 318 -14.21 -20.08 -1.05
C ARG A 318 -14.14 -21.26 -0.05
N PHE A 319 -14.20 -20.96 1.24
CA PHE A 319 -14.14 -21.95 2.31
C PHE A 319 -15.48 -22.22 2.97
N LEU A 320 -16.50 -21.39 2.72
CA LEU A 320 -17.78 -21.47 3.42
C LEU A 320 -18.89 -22.17 2.65
N ASN A 321 -18.67 -22.53 1.37
CA ASN A 321 -19.64 -23.24 0.50
C ASN A 321 -21.06 -22.65 0.48
N ASP A 322 -21.26 -21.41 0.91
CA ASP A 322 -22.55 -20.79 1.05
C ASP A 322 -22.78 -19.72 -0.02
N GLY A 323 -23.41 -20.12 -1.12
CA GLY A 323 -23.69 -19.23 -2.26
C GLY A 323 -24.59 -18.03 -1.94
N ARG A 324 -25.41 -18.11 -0.88
CA ARG A 324 -26.28 -16.98 -0.44
C ARG A 324 -25.45 -15.83 0.12
N ASN A 325 -24.40 -16.16 0.86
CA ASN A 325 -23.52 -15.19 1.47
C ASN A 325 -22.73 -14.39 0.42
N GLN A 326 -22.35 -15.02 -0.68
CA GLN A 326 -21.64 -14.37 -1.78
C GLN A 326 -22.50 -13.28 -2.46
N LEU A 327 -23.79 -13.55 -2.66
CA LEU A 327 -24.71 -12.59 -3.29
C LEU A 327 -24.89 -11.33 -2.44
N SER A 328 -25.18 -11.49 -1.15
CA SER A 328 -25.37 -10.35 -0.24
C SER A 328 -24.13 -9.49 -0.12
N ILE A 329 -22.95 -10.11 0.03
CA ILE A 329 -21.68 -9.40 0.10
C ILE A 329 -21.33 -8.76 -1.24
N GLY A 330 -21.58 -9.45 -2.36
CA GLY A 330 -21.41 -8.91 -3.69
C GLY A 330 -22.25 -7.66 -3.94
N HIS A 331 -23.51 -7.66 -3.52
CA HIS A 331 -24.38 -6.48 -3.60
C HIS A 331 -23.90 -5.34 -2.70
N TYR A 332 -23.42 -5.64 -1.50
CA TYR A 332 -22.83 -4.63 -0.64
C TYR A 332 -21.57 -4.02 -1.26
N LEU A 333 -20.64 -4.83 -1.75
CA LEU A 333 -19.42 -4.35 -2.40
C LEU A 333 -19.71 -3.56 -3.68
N ALA A 334 -20.80 -3.89 -4.40
CA ALA A 334 -21.27 -3.10 -5.53
C ALA A 334 -21.65 -1.68 -5.11
N ARG A 335 -22.38 -1.54 -3.98
CA ARG A 335 -22.70 -0.22 -3.41
C ARG A 335 -21.46 0.52 -2.90
N VAL A 336 -20.53 -0.20 -2.28
CA VAL A 336 -19.21 0.38 -1.87
C VAL A 336 -18.52 0.96 -3.09
N ASN A 337 -18.43 0.23 -4.20
CA ASN A 337 -17.82 0.72 -5.43
C ASN A 337 -18.55 1.95 -5.98
N LEU A 338 -19.89 1.91 -6.04
CA LEU A 338 -20.68 3.03 -6.55
C LEU A 338 -20.47 4.31 -5.73
N ILE A 339 -20.52 4.21 -4.41
CA ILE A 339 -20.39 5.36 -3.51
C ILE A 339 -18.95 5.88 -3.50
N SER A 340 -17.96 4.99 -3.62
CA SER A 340 -16.53 5.34 -3.64
C SER A 340 -16.10 6.09 -4.90
N ILE A 341 -16.96 6.16 -5.95
CA ILE A 341 -16.72 7.04 -7.10
C ILE A 341 -16.55 8.49 -6.64
N ILE A 342 -17.37 8.94 -5.70
CA ILE A 342 -17.31 10.31 -5.15
C ILE A 342 -15.93 10.55 -4.51
N THR A 343 -15.45 9.62 -3.70
CA THR A 343 -14.13 9.72 -3.07
C THR A 343 -13.01 9.71 -4.10
N SER A 344 -13.11 8.87 -5.13
CA SER A 344 -12.13 8.79 -6.22
C SER A 344 -12.03 10.13 -6.96
N PHE A 345 -13.16 10.73 -7.33
CA PHE A 345 -13.18 12.05 -7.97
C PHE A 345 -12.59 13.15 -7.06
N ILE A 346 -12.94 13.14 -5.77
CA ILE A 346 -12.37 14.10 -4.80
C ILE A 346 -10.85 13.96 -4.76
N ILE A 347 -10.31 12.74 -4.63
CA ILE A 347 -8.86 12.51 -4.59
C ILE A 347 -8.20 13.01 -5.88
N VAL A 348 -8.71 12.63 -7.05
CA VAL A 348 -8.12 13.01 -8.35
C VAL A 348 -8.16 14.54 -8.55
N ILE A 349 -9.31 15.18 -8.29
CA ILE A 349 -9.44 16.64 -8.42
C ILE A 349 -8.49 17.33 -7.45
N PHE A 350 -8.40 16.88 -6.20
CA PHE A 350 -7.53 17.51 -5.20
C PHE A 350 -6.05 17.27 -5.50
N CYS A 351 -5.66 16.12 -6.02
CA CYS A 351 -4.31 15.90 -6.54
C CYS A 351 -3.96 16.91 -7.63
N TYR A 352 -4.84 17.05 -8.62
CA TYR A 352 -4.64 18.01 -9.72
C TYR A 352 -4.53 19.46 -9.20
N GLN A 353 -5.42 19.87 -8.32
CA GLN A 353 -5.43 21.22 -7.75
C GLN A 353 -4.19 21.47 -6.86
N ALA A 354 -3.78 20.50 -6.06
CA ALA A 354 -2.55 20.60 -5.26
C ALA A 354 -1.33 20.77 -6.16
N TYR A 355 -1.20 19.93 -7.20
CA TYR A 355 -0.12 20.05 -8.17
C TYR A 355 -0.13 21.41 -8.89
N LYS A 356 -1.29 21.83 -9.42
CA LYS A 356 -1.43 23.12 -10.12
C LYS A 356 -1.02 24.30 -9.24
N LYS A 357 -1.44 24.29 -7.96
CA LYS A 357 -1.18 25.38 -7.01
C LYS A 357 0.26 25.41 -6.52
N TYR A 358 0.87 24.26 -6.32
CA TYR A 358 2.18 24.10 -5.66
C TYR A 358 3.25 23.44 -6.54
N LYS A 359 3.11 23.56 -7.86
CA LYS A 359 4.04 22.95 -8.83
C LYS A 359 5.51 23.34 -8.67
N SER A 360 5.81 24.47 -8.01
CA SER A 360 7.18 24.89 -7.68
C SER A 360 7.77 24.20 -6.46
N ASN A 361 6.94 23.55 -5.63
CA ASN A 361 7.39 22.85 -4.44
C ASN A 361 7.90 21.46 -4.80
N PHE A 362 9.16 21.18 -4.45
CA PHE A 362 9.84 19.93 -4.84
C PHE A 362 9.14 18.66 -4.34
N ILE A 363 8.70 18.62 -3.09
CA ILE A 363 8.03 17.43 -2.56
C ILE A 363 6.72 17.15 -3.30
N ILE A 364 6.00 18.17 -3.72
CA ILE A 364 4.76 18.03 -4.49
C ILE A 364 5.06 17.50 -5.90
N GLN A 365 6.11 18.00 -6.56
CA GLN A 365 6.58 17.46 -7.83
C GLN A 365 6.98 15.99 -7.69
N TYR A 366 7.77 15.67 -6.65
CA TYR A 366 8.20 14.31 -6.36
C TYR A 366 7.00 13.37 -6.16
N VAL A 367 6.09 13.71 -5.24
CA VAL A 367 4.91 12.89 -4.94
C VAL A 367 4.04 12.69 -6.17
N ASN A 368 3.83 13.76 -6.97
CA ASN A 368 3.03 13.67 -8.19
C ASN A 368 3.67 12.74 -9.23
N LEU A 369 4.97 12.85 -9.46
CA LEU A 369 5.67 11.95 -10.39
C LEU A 369 5.75 10.51 -9.85
N ALA A 370 5.87 10.32 -8.54
CA ALA A 370 6.02 9.00 -7.94
C ALA A 370 4.75 8.15 -8.04
N TRP A 371 3.56 8.72 -7.81
CA TRP A 371 2.33 7.95 -7.99
C TRP A 371 2.06 7.64 -9.46
N ILE A 372 2.36 8.58 -10.39
CA ILE A 372 2.24 8.36 -11.83
C ILE A 372 3.21 7.25 -12.29
N ALA A 373 4.49 7.34 -11.88
CA ALA A 373 5.49 6.33 -12.22
C ALA A 373 5.09 4.94 -11.67
N SER A 374 4.52 4.88 -10.46
CA SER A 374 4.03 3.62 -9.88
C SER A 374 2.88 3.02 -10.68
N LEU A 375 1.88 3.81 -11.09
CA LEU A 375 0.77 3.32 -11.90
C LEU A 375 1.22 2.88 -13.29
N ILE A 376 2.05 3.68 -13.97
CA ILE A 376 2.58 3.34 -15.30
C ILE A 376 3.45 2.09 -15.21
N GLY A 377 4.38 2.02 -14.25
CA GLY A 377 5.24 0.86 -14.10
C GLY A 377 4.45 -0.42 -13.83
N TYR A 378 3.38 -0.33 -13.04
CA TYR A 378 2.50 -1.46 -12.79
C TYR A 378 1.69 -1.88 -14.02
N LEU A 379 1.18 -0.91 -14.79
CA LEU A 379 0.51 -1.20 -16.05
C LEU A 379 1.47 -1.91 -17.04
N LEU A 380 2.71 -1.43 -17.16
CA LEU A 380 3.73 -2.07 -17.99
C LEU A 380 4.04 -3.50 -17.52
N PHE A 381 4.09 -3.74 -16.21
CA PHE A 381 4.26 -5.08 -15.66
C PHE A 381 3.09 -5.99 -16.05
N THR A 382 1.84 -5.58 -15.82
CA THR A 382 0.67 -6.41 -16.14
C THR A 382 0.53 -6.69 -17.65
N ILE A 383 1.04 -5.81 -18.50
CA ILE A 383 1.14 -6.03 -19.95
C ILE A 383 2.23 -7.07 -20.26
N SER A 384 3.37 -7.02 -19.57
CA SER A 384 4.50 -7.94 -19.80
C SER A 384 4.26 -9.34 -19.24
N TYR A 385 3.41 -9.45 -18.21
CA TYR A 385 2.99 -10.71 -17.57
C TYR A 385 1.47 -10.93 -17.73
N PRO A 386 0.98 -11.18 -18.95
CA PRO A 386 -0.44 -11.29 -19.21
C PRO A 386 -1.04 -12.54 -18.57
N ASN A 387 -2.21 -12.37 -17.95
CA ASN A 387 -2.99 -13.45 -17.36
C ASN A 387 -4.46 -13.26 -17.72
N SER A 388 -5.09 -14.30 -18.27
CA SER A 388 -6.48 -14.25 -18.76
C SER A 388 -7.51 -13.97 -17.66
N THR A 389 -7.19 -14.31 -16.41
CA THR A 389 -8.06 -14.09 -15.23
C THR A 389 -7.80 -12.76 -14.53
N GLY A 390 -6.72 -12.05 -14.90
CA GLY A 390 -6.30 -10.82 -14.25
C GLY A 390 -5.63 -11.04 -12.88
N ASP A 391 -5.14 -12.24 -12.57
CA ASP A 391 -4.52 -12.59 -11.27
C ASP A 391 -3.30 -11.72 -10.91
N THR A 392 -2.69 -11.08 -11.90
CA THR A 392 -1.61 -10.11 -11.69
C THR A 392 -2.09 -8.72 -11.27
N ILE A 393 -3.41 -8.43 -11.33
CA ILE A 393 -3.97 -7.11 -11.02
C ILE A 393 -4.44 -7.07 -9.56
N LYS A 394 -3.63 -6.52 -8.67
CA LYS A 394 -3.92 -6.39 -7.25
C LYS A 394 -3.58 -4.97 -6.77
N SER A 395 -4.53 -4.28 -6.16
CA SER A 395 -4.33 -2.90 -5.67
C SER A 395 -3.28 -2.82 -4.54
N THR A 396 -3.12 -3.91 -3.80
CA THR A 396 -2.10 -4.02 -2.76
C THR A 396 -0.67 -3.89 -3.33
N TYR A 397 -0.42 -4.36 -4.57
CA TYR A 397 0.93 -4.28 -5.18
C TYR A 397 1.42 -2.85 -5.43
N ILE A 398 0.50 -1.92 -5.63
CA ILE A 398 0.81 -0.50 -5.85
C ILE A 398 0.19 0.42 -4.79
N ILE A 399 -0.04 -0.11 -3.60
CA ILE A 399 -0.65 0.64 -2.50
C ILE A 399 0.07 1.97 -2.22
N GLN A 400 1.39 2.02 -2.45
CA GLN A 400 2.19 3.24 -2.33
C GLN A 400 1.71 4.36 -3.26
N ALA A 401 1.20 4.03 -4.47
CA ALA A 401 0.66 5.04 -5.38
C ALA A 401 -0.58 5.72 -4.78
N PHE A 402 -1.49 4.94 -4.20
CA PHE A 402 -2.70 5.47 -3.57
C PHE A 402 -2.40 6.30 -2.33
N HIS A 403 -1.41 5.88 -1.52
CA HIS A 403 -0.93 6.66 -0.38
C HIS A 403 -0.34 8.02 -0.81
N LEU A 404 0.43 8.05 -1.89
CA LEU A 404 0.97 9.28 -2.47
C LEU A 404 -0.13 10.20 -3.02
N MET A 405 -1.14 9.63 -3.70
CA MET A 405 -2.30 10.39 -4.16
C MET A 405 -3.06 11.02 -2.98
N VAL A 406 -3.33 10.25 -1.93
CA VAL A 406 -4.01 10.76 -0.72
C VAL A 406 -3.17 11.83 -0.03
N PHE A 407 -1.84 11.63 0.07
CA PHE A 407 -0.94 12.63 0.62
C PHE A 407 -1.03 13.95 -0.14
N LEU A 408 -1.00 13.92 -1.46
CA LEU A 408 -1.11 15.10 -2.31
C LEU A 408 -2.50 15.75 -2.21
N ALA A 409 -3.57 14.95 -2.29
CA ALA A 409 -4.95 15.43 -2.19
C ALA A 409 -5.23 16.13 -0.84
N SER A 410 -4.67 15.61 0.26
CA SER A 410 -4.87 16.17 1.59
C SER A 410 -4.30 17.58 1.74
N ILE A 411 -3.27 17.94 0.97
CA ILE A 411 -2.68 19.29 0.97
C ILE A 411 -3.69 20.32 0.44
N TYR A 412 -4.34 20.00 -0.70
CA TYR A 412 -5.36 20.90 -1.24
C TYR A 412 -6.63 20.91 -0.39
N PHE A 413 -7.03 19.76 0.16
CA PHE A 413 -8.18 19.67 1.05
C PHE A 413 -7.98 20.54 2.31
N TYR A 414 -6.78 20.53 2.88
CA TYR A 414 -6.41 21.42 3.98
C TYR A 414 -6.51 22.91 3.60
N ASP A 415 -6.07 23.26 2.39
CA ASP A 415 -6.19 24.64 1.89
C ASP A 415 -7.64 25.05 1.68
N LEU A 416 -8.49 24.14 1.21
CA LEU A 416 -9.90 24.40 0.98
C LEU A 416 -10.61 24.88 2.27
N LYS A 417 -10.18 24.38 3.43
CA LYS A 417 -10.65 24.84 4.75
C LYS A 417 -10.46 26.36 4.96
N ARG A 418 -9.36 26.90 4.39
CA ARG A 418 -9.02 28.32 4.49
C ARG A 418 -9.71 29.15 3.38
N MET A 419 -9.86 28.57 2.20
CA MET A 419 -10.43 29.24 1.03
C MET A 419 -11.97 29.29 1.10
N ASN A 420 -12.61 28.17 1.44
CA ASN A 420 -14.06 28.07 1.50
C ASN A 420 -14.50 27.03 2.55
N LYS A 421 -14.73 27.52 3.77
CA LYS A 421 -15.12 26.67 4.90
C LYS A 421 -16.45 25.93 4.68
N LYS A 422 -17.40 26.52 3.91
CA LYS A 422 -18.69 25.85 3.63
C LYS A 422 -18.47 24.61 2.75
N ILE A 423 -17.79 24.78 1.62
CA ILE A 423 -17.49 23.66 0.71
C ILE A 423 -16.64 22.60 1.44
N TYR A 424 -15.64 23.02 2.21
CA TYR A 424 -14.83 22.11 3.03
C TYR A 424 -15.69 21.26 3.96
N ASN A 425 -16.60 21.88 4.70
CA ASN A 425 -17.46 21.15 5.65
C ASN A 425 -18.42 20.18 4.94
N VAL A 426 -18.96 20.56 3.78
CA VAL A 426 -19.83 19.67 2.97
C VAL A 426 -19.04 18.46 2.51
N ILE A 427 -17.83 18.66 1.97
CA ILE A 427 -16.98 17.56 1.51
C ILE A 427 -16.57 16.66 2.69
N LEU A 428 -16.12 17.25 3.81
CA LEU A 428 -15.75 16.48 4.98
C LEU A 428 -16.93 15.65 5.51
N PHE A 429 -18.12 16.23 5.57
CA PHE A 429 -19.32 15.52 5.99
C PHE A 429 -19.68 14.37 5.02
N THR A 430 -19.62 14.62 3.72
CA THR A 430 -19.83 13.59 2.69
C THR A 430 -18.85 12.43 2.84
N LEU A 431 -17.55 12.72 3.05
CA LEU A 431 -16.54 11.68 3.25
C LEU A 431 -16.79 10.88 4.54
N VAL A 432 -17.27 11.52 5.61
CA VAL A 432 -17.68 10.81 6.84
C VAL A 432 -18.85 9.89 6.59
N LEU A 433 -19.87 10.31 5.83
CA LEU A 433 -21.01 9.45 5.46
C LEU A 433 -20.55 8.25 4.62
N ILE A 434 -19.64 8.48 3.65
CA ILE A 434 -19.04 7.40 2.85
C ILE A 434 -18.25 6.44 3.74
N TYR A 435 -17.48 6.95 4.70
CA TYR A 435 -16.73 6.14 5.64
C TYR A 435 -17.65 5.24 6.48
N ILE A 436 -18.77 5.79 6.97
CA ILE A 436 -19.76 5.02 7.74
C ILE A 436 -20.42 3.95 6.85
N HIS A 437 -20.79 4.30 5.62
CA HIS A 437 -21.38 3.33 4.68
C HIS A 437 -20.43 2.18 4.36
N ASN A 438 -19.14 2.51 4.12
CA ASN A 438 -18.14 1.53 3.71
C ASN A 438 -17.51 0.78 4.90
N PHE A 439 -17.91 1.08 6.13
CA PHE A 439 -17.27 0.58 7.36
C PHE A 439 -17.12 -0.95 7.37
N GLN A 440 -18.13 -1.67 6.92
CA GLN A 440 -18.11 -3.14 6.88
C GLN A 440 -17.06 -3.69 5.92
N SER A 441 -16.70 -2.95 4.84
CA SER A 441 -15.64 -3.38 3.91
C SER A 441 -14.24 -3.28 4.50
N TYR A 442 -14.08 -2.63 5.64
CA TYR A 442 -12.81 -2.51 6.38
C TYR A 442 -12.61 -3.64 7.38
N LEU A 443 -13.67 -4.42 7.67
CA LEU A 443 -13.67 -5.51 8.63
C LEU A 443 -13.59 -6.86 7.93
N SER A 444 -12.70 -7.71 8.41
CA SER A 444 -12.60 -9.09 7.91
C SER A 444 -13.74 -9.94 8.44
N HIS A 445 -14.31 -10.80 7.59
CA HIS A 445 -15.33 -11.78 7.99
C HIS A 445 -16.50 -11.17 8.78
N PHE A 446 -16.97 -9.98 8.38
CA PHE A 446 -18.07 -9.34 9.07
C PHE A 446 -19.35 -10.22 8.96
N PRO A 447 -20.10 -10.41 10.06
CA PRO A 447 -21.30 -11.25 10.04
C PRO A 447 -22.33 -10.76 9.03
N ILE A 448 -22.85 -11.66 8.20
CA ILE A 448 -23.78 -11.34 7.09
C ILE A 448 -25.09 -10.73 7.57
N SER A 449 -25.52 -11.06 8.79
CA SER A 449 -26.71 -10.47 9.40
C SER A 449 -26.69 -8.94 9.46
N PHE A 450 -25.53 -8.31 9.29
CA PHE A 450 -25.36 -6.86 9.26
C PHE A 450 -25.25 -6.26 7.85
N TYR A 451 -25.23 -7.10 6.80
CA TYR A 451 -25.31 -6.60 5.42
C TYR A 451 -26.77 -6.37 5.05
N PRO A 452 -27.20 -5.13 4.79
CA PRO A 452 -28.56 -4.81 4.45
C PRO A 452 -28.98 -5.36 3.09
#